data_586102ff5f30d53e987e4cb159340f06
#
_entry.id   586102ff5f30d53e987e4cb159340f06
#
_cell.length_a   1.000
_cell.length_b   1.000
_cell.length_c   1.000
_cell.angle_alpha   90.00
_cell.angle_beta   90.00
_cell.angle_gamma   90.00
#
_symmetry.space_group_name_H-M   'P 1'
#
loop_
_entity.id
_entity.type
_entity.pdbx_description
1 polymer ?
#
loop_
_entity_poly.entity_id
_entity_poly.type
_entity_poly.pdbx_seq_one_letter_code
_entity_poly.pdbx_strand_id
1 'polypeptide(L)'
;KHTHSIAEVSKFTQNFPSKAQKLAEKFWPGSLTILLPKNQLIPDLVTSGLKTVAVRIPNHPLTLELLKSLDFPLAAPSANPFGYISPTTALHVEAQLEGKVSYIIDGGYCRVGIESTIIEVQEEKTTIYRLGGISVEEIRTEIGEIEEVRHSSSNPKASGMLKSHYAPTTPFIIGDIASLSKDYDAQKIGVLAFNALQENVAEEHQVVLSKSGDLAEAAQHLFAGMRYLDTLDVEVILTELLPEEGLGRAINDRLRRAATTKK
;
A
#
# COMPACT_ATOMS: atom_id res chain seq x y z
N LYS A 1 -12.10 -2.01 -7.98
CA LYS A 1 -13.28 -1.14 -7.94
C LYS A 1 -13.65 -0.81 -6.51
N HIS A 2 -14.04 0.44 -6.28
CA HIS A 2 -14.57 0.89 -4.98
C HIS A 2 -16.07 1.02 -5.06
N THR A 3 -16.77 0.48 -4.07
CA THR A 3 -18.22 0.58 -3.89
C THR A 3 -18.54 0.90 -2.42
N HIS A 4 -19.78 1.19 -2.10
CA HIS A 4 -20.19 1.65 -0.76
C HIS A 4 -20.81 0.56 0.12
N SER A 5 -21.19 -0.59 -0.44
CA SER A 5 -21.81 -1.68 0.33
C SER A 5 -21.53 -3.06 -0.25
N ILE A 6 -21.65 -4.11 0.58
CA ILE A 6 -21.51 -5.51 0.14
C ILE A 6 -22.60 -5.88 -0.87
N ALA A 7 -23.81 -5.37 -0.71
CA ALA A 7 -24.91 -5.62 -1.64
C ALA A 7 -24.60 -5.14 -3.07
N GLU A 8 -23.85 -4.06 -3.23
CA GLU A 8 -23.43 -3.56 -4.54
C GLU A 8 -22.41 -4.48 -5.24
N VAL A 9 -21.63 -5.27 -4.49
CA VAL A 9 -20.60 -6.15 -5.06
C VAL A 9 -21.22 -7.18 -6.02
N SER A 10 -22.38 -7.72 -5.68
CA SER A 10 -23.09 -8.69 -6.51
C SER A 10 -23.50 -8.16 -7.89
N LYS A 11 -23.61 -6.84 -8.04
CA LYS A 11 -23.89 -6.21 -9.35
C LYS A 11 -22.74 -6.34 -10.34
N PHE A 12 -21.51 -6.54 -9.85
CA PHE A 12 -20.28 -6.51 -10.66
C PHE A 12 -19.55 -7.85 -10.71
N THR A 13 -19.99 -8.82 -9.90
CA THR A 13 -19.35 -10.13 -9.78
C THR A 13 -20.33 -11.26 -10.15
N GLN A 14 -19.79 -12.40 -10.61
CA GLN A 14 -20.61 -13.57 -10.95
C GLN A 14 -21.02 -14.35 -9.71
N ASN A 15 -20.10 -14.52 -8.77
CA ASN A 15 -20.32 -15.20 -7.51
C ASN A 15 -19.54 -14.51 -6.39
N PHE A 16 -19.95 -14.78 -5.16
CA PHE A 16 -19.32 -14.29 -3.96
C PHE A 16 -19.15 -15.46 -2.98
N PRO A 17 -18.00 -16.18 -3.03
CA PRO A 17 -17.75 -17.34 -2.20
C PRO A 17 -17.94 -17.07 -0.71
N SER A 18 -18.36 -18.06 0.07
CA SER A 18 -18.65 -17.90 1.51
C SER A 18 -17.45 -17.38 2.31
N LYS A 19 -16.23 -17.83 1.99
CA LYS A 19 -15.00 -17.28 2.60
C LYS A 19 -14.77 -15.82 2.24
N ALA A 20 -15.08 -15.41 1.00
CA ALA A 20 -14.98 -14.01 0.58
C ALA A 20 -16.02 -13.14 1.28
N GLN A 21 -17.24 -13.65 1.45
CA GLN A 21 -18.29 -12.96 2.21
C GLN A 21 -17.87 -12.77 3.67
N LYS A 22 -17.36 -13.83 4.33
CA LYS A 22 -16.87 -13.76 5.71
C LYS A 22 -15.78 -12.71 5.89
N LEU A 23 -14.81 -12.65 4.98
CA LEU A 23 -13.77 -11.62 4.97
C LEU A 23 -14.35 -10.22 4.74
N ALA A 24 -15.30 -10.08 3.84
CA ALA A 24 -15.96 -8.81 3.56
C ALA A 24 -16.73 -8.29 4.79
N GLU A 25 -17.50 -9.13 5.45
CA GLU A 25 -18.25 -8.78 6.66
C GLU A 25 -17.33 -8.38 7.83
N LYS A 26 -16.13 -8.99 7.93
CA LYS A 26 -15.15 -8.69 8.96
C LYS A 26 -14.35 -7.42 8.68
N PHE A 27 -13.89 -7.22 7.43
CA PHE A 27 -12.88 -6.23 7.11
C PHE A 27 -13.37 -5.06 6.23
N TRP A 28 -14.64 -5.04 5.82
CA TRP A 28 -15.24 -3.92 5.11
C TRP A 28 -16.27 -3.19 5.97
N PRO A 29 -16.27 -1.85 5.89
CA PRO A 29 -15.36 -0.95 5.16
C PRO A 29 -13.95 -1.02 5.72
N GLY A 30 -12.91 -1.12 4.84
CA GLY A 30 -11.54 -1.25 5.34
C GLY A 30 -10.45 -1.43 4.30
N SER A 31 -9.29 -1.93 4.76
CA SER A 31 -8.08 -2.09 3.97
C SER A 31 -7.92 -3.48 3.35
N LEU A 32 -9.04 -4.13 3.01
CA LEU A 32 -9.05 -5.38 2.27
C LEU A 32 -9.58 -5.18 0.85
N THR A 33 -8.89 -5.72 -0.14
CA THR A 33 -9.34 -5.83 -1.53
C THR A 33 -9.51 -7.30 -1.87
N ILE A 34 -10.69 -7.69 -2.35
CA ILE A 34 -10.99 -9.06 -2.75
C ILE A 34 -11.07 -9.14 -4.28
N LEU A 35 -10.32 -10.07 -4.88
CA LEU A 35 -10.43 -10.43 -6.30
C LEU A 35 -11.55 -11.44 -6.47
N LEU A 36 -12.55 -11.09 -7.26
CA LEU A 36 -13.73 -11.90 -7.53
C LEU A 36 -13.93 -12.07 -9.05
N PRO A 37 -14.52 -13.16 -9.52
CA PRO A 37 -14.90 -13.32 -10.92
C PRO A 37 -15.82 -12.19 -11.35
N LYS A 38 -15.42 -11.42 -12.37
CA LYS A 38 -16.21 -10.29 -12.88
C LYS A 38 -17.38 -10.79 -13.74
N ASN A 39 -18.47 -10.04 -13.75
CA ASN A 39 -19.55 -10.23 -14.73
C ASN A 39 -19.32 -9.34 -15.98
N GLN A 40 -20.26 -9.38 -16.91
CA GLN A 40 -20.17 -8.67 -18.19
C GLN A 40 -20.29 -7.12 -18.07
N LEU A 41 -20.76 -6.60 -16.94
CA LEU A 41 -20.86 -5.15 -16.71
C LEU A 41 -19.47 -4.51 -16.52
N ILE A 42 -18.46 -5.31 -16.16
CA ILE A 42 -17.09 -4.80 -16.00
C ILE A 42 -16.31 -4.99 -17.31
N PRO A 43 -16.00 -3.91 -18.06
CA PRO A 43 -15.25 -3.99 -19.30
C PRO A 43 -13.84 -4.56 -19.11
N ASP A 44 -13.30 -5.26 -20.11
CA ASP A 44 -11.95 -5.81 -20.10
C ASP A 44 -10.85 -4.74 -19.90
N LEU A 45 -11.07 -3.55 -20.45
CA LEU A 45 -10.18 -2.40 -20.25
C LEU A 45 -9.88 -2.11 -18.77
N VAL A 46 -10.90 -2.27 -17.91
CA VAL A 46 -10.82 -1.98 -16.48
C VAL A 46 -10.01 -3.03 -15.71
N THR A 47 -9.95 -4.24 -16.24
CA THR A 47 -9.26 -5.39 -15.60
C THR A 47 -8.03 -5.84 -16.38
N SER A 48 -7.60 -5.07 -17.40
CA SER A 48 -6.51 -5.46 -18.31
C SER A 48 -6.72 -6.85 -18.93
N GLY A 49 -7.96 -7.18 -19.27
CA GLY A 49 -8.36 -8.47 -19.84
C GLY A 49 -8.49 -9.62 -18.83
N LEU A 50 -8.22 -9.39 -17.54
CA LEU A 50 -8.38 -10.41 -16.51
C LEU A 50 -9.85 -10.77 -16.29
N LYS A 51 -10.12 -12.03 -15.96
CA LYS A 51 -11.47 -12.54 -15.65
C LYS A 51 -11.94 -12.16 -14.24
N THR A 52 -11.07 -11.59 -13.42
CA THR A 52 -11.37 -11.14 -12.06
C THR A 52 -11.38 -9.63 -11.98
N VAL A 53 -12.12 -9.11 -11.01
CA VAL A 53 -12.15 -7.69 -10.63
C VAL A 53 -11.78 -7.54 -9.16
N ALA A 54 -10.92 -6.58 -8.86
CA ALA A 54 -10.55 -6.21 -7.51
C ALA A 54 -11.65 -5.30 -6.92
N VAL A 55 -12.27 -5.69 -5.81
CA VAL A 55 -13.34 -4.94 -5.16
C VAL A 55 -12.94 -4.58 -3.73
N ARG A 56 -13.26 -3.37 -3.32
CA ARG A 56 -13.03 -2.86 -1.97
C ARG A 56 -14.14 -1.88 -1.57
N ILE A 57 -14.52 -1.89 -0.30
CA ILE A 57 -15.31 -0.84 0.34
C ILE A 57 -14.34 -0.04 1.23
N PRO A 58 -14.02 1.22 0.88
CA PRO A 58 -13.06 2.02 1.65
C PRO A 58 -13.66 2.49 2.97
N ASN A 59 -12.84 2.58 4.02
CA ASN A 59 -13.26 3.11 5.32
C ASN A 59 -12.91 4.60 5.43
N HIS A 60 -13.60 5.44 4.65
CA HIS A 60 -13.45 6.89 4.72
C HIS A 60 -14.80 7.58 4.51
N PRO A 61 -15.27 8.42 5.44
CA PRO A 61 -16.62 9.00 5.40
C PRO A 61 -16.92 9.73 4.09
N LEU A 62 -16.08 10.68 3.67
CA LEU A 62 -16.27 11.43 2.43
C LEU A 62 -16.28 10.53 1.19
N THR A 63 -15.38 9.52 1.15
CA THR A 63 -15.34 8.58 0.03
C THR A 63 -16.59 7.71 -0.01
N LEU A 64 -17.11 7.27 1.14
CA LEU A 64 -18.35 6.51 1.21
C LEU A 64 -19.56 7.35 0.79
N GLU A 65 -19.60 8.61 1.17
CA GLU A 65 -20.65 9.55 0.75
C GLU A 65 -20.62 9.75 -0.76
N LEU A 66 -19.45 10.02 -1.33
CA LEU A 66 -19.28 10.10 -2.78
C LEU A 66 -19.75 8.80 -3.48
N LEU A 67 -19.30 7.64 -3.00
CA LEU A 67 -19.69 6.36 -3.61
C LEU A 67 -21.20 6.08 -3.52
N LYS A 68 -21.87 6.53 -2.46
CA LYS A 68 -23.34 6.43 -2.31
C LYS A 68 -24.10 7.34 -3.27
N SER A 69 -23.50 8.46 -3.69
CA SER A 69 -24.13 9.39 -4.64
C SER A 69 -24.04 8.94 -6.10
N LEU A 70 -23.26 7.86 -6.37
CA LEU A 70 -23.02 7.33 -7.70
C LEU A 70 -23.79 6.02 -7.90
N ASP A 71 -24.28 5.80 -9.12
CA ASP A 71 -24.94 4.55 -9.57
C ASP A 71 -23.92 3.55 -10.19
N PHE A 72 -22.62 3.87 -10.13
CA PHE A 72 -21.51 3.04 -10.65
C PHE A 72 -20.33 3.02 -9.69
N PRO A 73 -19.50 1.94 -9.72
CA PRO A 73 -18.29 1.85 -8.91
C PRO A 73 -17.15 2.68 -9.49
N LEU A 74 -16.28 3.22 -8.62
CA LEU A 74 -15.10 3.96 -9.05
C LEU A 74 -13.86 3.05 -9.20
N ALA A 75 -13.08 3.30 -10.24
CA ALA A 75 -11.70 2.82 -10.34
C ALA A 75 -10.77 3.90 -9.81
N ALA A 76 -9.99 3.60 -8.79
CA ALA A 76 -9.06 4.55 -8.18
C ALA A 76 -7.68 3.89 -8.01
N PRO A 77 -6.71 4.21 -8.86
CA PRO A 77 -5.30 3.91 -8.61
C PRO A 77 -4.72 4.86 -7.57
N SER A 78 -3.49 4.60 -7.12
CA SER A 78 -2.73 5.57 -6.32
C SER A 78 -2.49 6.85 -7.13
N ALA A 79 -2.67 8.02 -6.48
CA ALA A 79 -2.60 9.32 -7.12
C ALA A 79 -1.17 9.89 -7.12
N ASN A 80 -0.25 9.18 -7.79
CA ASN A 80 1.18 9.53 -7.93
C ASN A 80 1.72 9.11 -9.30
N PRO A 81 2.85 9.66 -9.76
CA PRO A 81 3.56 9.15 -10.91
C PRO A 81 3.94 7.68 -10.74
N PHE A 82 3.93 6.93 -11.86
CA PHE A 82 4.21 5.49 -11.85
C PHE A 82 5.55 5.14 -11.20
N GLY A 83 5.52 4.22 -10.24
CA GLY A 83 6.70 3.70 -9.54
C GLY A 83 7.23 4.58 -8.42
N TYR A 84 6.70 5.79 -8.23
CA TYR A 84 7.08 6.67 -7.13
C TYR A 84 6.33 6.32 -5.83
N ILE A 85 6.74 6.93 -4.71
CA ILE A 85 6.16 6.73 -3.38
C ILE A 85 4.66 7.10 -3.37
N SER A 86 3.80 6.24 -2.82
CA SER A 86 2.36 6.52 -2.72
C SER A 86 2.06 7.76 -1.87
N PRO A 87 1.07 8.61 -2.24
CA PRO A 87 0.67 9.78 -1.45
C PRO A 87 -0.13 9.36 -0.21
N THR A 88 0.01 10.11 0.88
CA THR A 88 -0.74 9.93 2.14
C THR A 88 -1.51 11.17 2.56
N THR A 89 -1.40 12.27 1.80
CA THR A 89 -2.11 13.53 2.01
C THR A 89 -2.54 14.13 0.68
N ALA A 90 -3.48 15.09 0.71
CA ALA A 90 -3.87 15.87 -0.46
C ALA A 90 -2.69 16.69 -1.03
N LEU A 91 -1.85 17.25 -0.16
CA LEU A 91 -0.63 18.00 -0.56
C LEU A 91 0.36 17.12 -1.34
N HIS A 92 0.51 15.84 -0.99
CA HIS A 92 1.33 14.91 -1.76
C HIS A 92 0.79 14.66 -3.18
N VAL A 93 -0.54 14.67 -3.34
CA VAL A 93 -1.20 14.54 -4.65
C VAL A 93 -1.02 15.81 -5.46
N GLU A 94 -1.28 16.97 -4.85
CA GLU A 94 -1.14 18.28 -5.47
C GLU A 94 0.28 18.49 -6.02
N ALA A 95 1.30 18.29 -5.20
CA ALA A 95 2.71 18.45 -5.57
C ALA A 95 3.13 17.63 -6.81
N GLN A 96 2.45 16.53 -7.11
CA GLN A 96 2.83 15.62 -8.19
C GLN A 96 1.89 15.61 -9.39
N LEU A 97 0.62 15.95 -9.17
CA LEU A 97 -0.43 15.89 -10.19
C LEU A 97 -1.04 17.28 -10.46
N GLU A 98 -0.44 18.36 -9.96
CA GLU A 98 -0.86 19.72 -10.27
C GLU A 98 -0.98 19.91 -11.80
N GLY A 99 -2.09 20.51 -12.23
CA GLY A 99 -2.43 20.69 -13.65
C GLY A 99 -2.84 19.42 -14.41
N LYS A 100 -2.72 18.23 -13.80
CA LYS A 100 -3.12 16.94 -14.42
C LYS A 100 -4.46 16.42 -13.90
N VAL A 101 -4.91 16.90 -12.75
CA VAL A 101 -6.21 16.60 -12.16
C VAL A 101 -6.96 17.89 -11.87
N SER A 102 -8.29 17.89 -12.09
CA SER A 102 -9.09 19.10 -11.92
C SER A 102 -9.50 19.35 -10.49
N TYR A 103 -9.60 18.30 -9.67
CA TYR A 103 -10.08 18.38 -8.29
C TYR A 103 -9.32 17.39 -7.40
N ILE A 104 -9.03 17.82 -6.17
CA ILE A 104 -8.52 16.99 -5.09
C ILE A 104 -9.46 17.17 -3.90
N ILE A 105 -10.04 16.06 -3.42
CA ILE A 105 -10.84 16.06 -2.19
C ILE A 105 -9.89 15.78 -1.04
N ASP A 106 -9.69 16.75 -0.16
CA ASP A 106 -8.88 16.56 1.02
C ASP A 106 -9.69 15.85 2.12
N GLY A 107 -9.32 14.60 2.38
CA GLY A 107 -9.85 13.78 3.46
C GLY A 107 -8.94 13.71 4.70
N GLY A 108 -7.89 14.50 4.73
CA GLY A 108 -6.86 14.43 5.76
C GLY A 108 -5.82 13.33 5.52
N TYR A 109 -5.10 12.96 6.56
CA TYR A 109 -4.05 11.93 6.51
C TYR A 109 -4.61 10.52 6.32
N CYS A 110 -3.90 9.69 5.54
CA CYS A 110 -4.21 8.28 5.42
C CYS A 110 -3.92 7.54 6.74
N ARG A 111 -4.97 7.02 7.39
CA ARG A 111 -4.87 6.39 8.72
C ARG A 111 -4.06 5.09 8.74
N VAL A 112 -4.03 4.34 7.64
CA VAL A 112 -3.28 3.08 7.51
C VAL A 112 -1.89 3.30 6.92
N GLY A 113 -1.74 4.30 6.06
CA GLY A 113 -0.49 4.72 5.44
C GLY A 113 -0.01 3.85 4.27
N ILE A 114 -0.35 2.57 4.25
CA ILE A 114 -0.04 1.63 3.16
C ILE A 114 -1.31 1.16 2.45
N GLU A 115 -1.13 0.53 1.29
CA GLU A 115 -2.26 0.05 0.49
C GLU A 115 -2.98 -1.13 1.14
N SER A 116 -4.16 -1.46 0.61
CA SER A 116 -4.95 -2.61 1.02
C SER A 116 -4.24 -3.93 0.75
N THR A 117 -4.48 -4.92 1.61
CA THR A 117 -4.17 -6.33 1.31
C THR A 117 -5.05 -6.80 0.15
N ILE A 118 -4.45 -7.50 -0.83
CA ILE A 118 -5.18 -8.04 -2.00
C ILE A 118 -5.18 -9.56 -1.93
N ILE A 119 -6.39 -10.12 -1.92
CA ILE A 119 -6.63 -11.56 -1.80
C ILE A 119 -7.57 -12.06 -2.90
N GLU A 120 -7.27 -13.19 -3.49
CA GLU A 120 -8.18 -13.95 -4.35
C GLU A 120 -8.77 -15.10 -3.53
N VAL A 121 -10.09 -15.21 -3.52
CA VAL A 121 -10.80 -16.27 -2.80
C VAL A 121 -11.51 -17.16 -3.80
N GLN A 122 -11.07 -18.39 -3.91
CA GLN A 122 -11.70 -19.46 -4.65
C GLN A 122 -12.23 -20.52 -3.66
N GLU A 123 -13.05 -21.47 -4.08
CA GLU A 123 -13.66 -22.45 -3.18
C GLU A 123 -12.61 -23.27 -2.41
N GLU A 124 -11.59 -23.79 -3.11
CA GLU A 124 -10.55 -24.64 -2.53
C GLU A 124 -9.27 -23.90 -2.18
N LYS A 125 -9.06 -22.70 -2.76
CA LYS A 125 -7.79 -21.99 -2.66
C LYS A 125 -7.99 -20.53 -2.37
N THR A 126 -7.25 -20.03 -1.40
CA THR A 126 -7.17 -18.61 -1.08
C THR A 126 -5.73 -18.11 -1.22
N THR A 127 -5.52 -17.04 -1.96
CA THR A 127 -4.18 -16.57 -2.31
C THR A 127 -4.04 -15.07 -2.05
N ILE A 128 -3.04 -14.66 -1.27
CA ILE A 128 -2.66 -13.25 -1.10
C ILE A 128 -1.68 -12.85 -2.21
N TYR A 129 -2.03 -11.82 -2.96
CA TYR A 129 -1.19 -11.24 -4.02
C TYR A 129 -0.45 -9.99 -3.58
N ARG A 130 -0.93 -9.29 -2.57
CA ARG A 130 -0.26 -8.12 -1.98
C ARG A 130 -0.50 -8.08 -0.48
N LEU A 131 0.56 -8.04 0.28
CA LEU A 131 0.52 -7.70 1.70
C LEU A 131 0.13 -6.21 1.84
N GLY A 132 -0.65 -5.86 2.84
CA GLY A 132 -1.15 -4.49 3.03
C GLY A 132 -1.72 -4.27 4.42
N GLY A 133 -2.70 -3.37 4.52
CA GLY A 133 -3.23 -2.90 5.80
C GLY A 133 -4.06 -3.89 6.62
N ILE A 134 -4.21 -5.14 6.17
CA ILE A 134 -4.70 -6.27 6.98
C ILE A 134 -3.61 -7.34 6.96
N SER A 135 -3.20 -7.80 8.13
CA SER A 135 -2.14 -8.79 8.27
C SER A 135 -2.58 -10.18 7.78
N VAL A 136 -1.60 -11.03 7.47
CA VAL A 136 -1.83 -12.43 7.08
C VAL A 136 -2.45 -13.20 8.23
N GLU A 137 -2.00 -12.91 9.44
CA GLU A 137 -2.44 -13.53 10.69
C GLU A 137 -3.94 -13.27 10.94
N GLU A 138 -4.40 -12.02 10.76
CA GLU A 138 -5.81 -11.66 10.87
C GLU A 138 -6.67 -12.42 9.85
N ILE A 139 -6.23 -12.52 8.61
CA ILE A 139 -6.95 -13.24 7.56
C ILE A 139 -6.99 -14.74 7.87
N ARG A 140 -5.88 -15.34 8.31
CA ARG A 140 -5.82 -16.75 8.71
C ARG A 140 -6.78 -17.08 9.85
N THR A 141 -6.90 -16.19 10.81
CA THR A 141 -7.84 -16.35 11.93
C THR A 141 -9.28 -16.48 11.43
N GLU A 142 -9.65 -15.76 10.36
CA GLU A 142 -11.02 -15.75 9.85
C GLU A 142 -11.36 -16.92 8.93
N ILE A 143 -10.44 -17.33 8.05
CA ILE A 143 -10.74 -18.29 6.97
C ILE A 143 -9.81 -19.50 6.90
N GLY A 144 -8.83 -19.62 7.80
CA GLY A 144 -7.86 -20.72 7.85
C GLY A 144 -6.71 -20.54 6.86
N GLU A 145 -6.26 -21.65 6.27
CA GLU A 145 -5.07 -21.68 5.41
C GLU A 145 -5.17 -20.79 4.17
N ILE A 146 -4.06 -20.06 3.92
CA ILE A 146 -3.90 -19.17 2.78
C ILE A 146 -2.50 -19.31 2.19
N GLU A 147 -2.41 -19.21 0.86
CA GLU A 147 -1.14 -19.13 0.15
C GLU A 147 -0.71 -17.67 -0.05
N GLU A 148 0.59 -17.44 -0.06
CA GLU A 148 1.18 -16.14 -0.33
C GLU A 148 2.01 -16.18 -1.62
N VAL A 149 1.71 -15.30 -2.57
CA VAL A 149 2.55 -15.11 -3.76
C VAL A 149 3.63 -14.08 -3.43
N ARG A 150 4.85 -14.56 -3.18
CA ARG A 150 6.00 -13.72 -2.78
C ARG A 150 6.81 -13.18 -3.95
N HIS A 151 6.47 -13.50 -5.19
CA HIS A 151 7.29 -13.15 -6.35
C HIS A 151 6.67 -12.04 -7.18
N SER A 152 7.54 -11.13 -7.65
CA SER A 152 7.19 -10.18 -8.71
C SER A 152 6.87 -10.95 -10.00
N SER A 153 5.76 -10.65 -10.63
CA SER A 153 5.33 -11.26 -11.88
C SER A 153 5.52 -10.29 -13.03
N SER A 154 5.99 -10.80 -14.17
CA SER A 154 5.94 -10.07 -15.45
C SER A 154 4.51 -9.90 -15.96
N ASN A 155 3.55 -10.67 -15.41
CA ASN A 155 2.11 -10.53 -15.68
C ASN A 155 1.36 -10.36 -14.34
N PRO A 156 1.36 -9.16 -13.73
CA PRO A 156 0.82 -8.93 -12.41
C PRO A 156 -0.70 -9.07 -12.40
N LYS A 157 -1.24 -9.90 -11.51
CA LYS A 157 -2.68 -10.01 -11.23
C LYS A 157 -3.21 -8.85 -10.36
N ALA A 158 -2.32 -8.10 -9.73
CA ALA A 158 -2.65 -6.98 -8.86
C ALA A 158 -1.60 -5.87 -8.97
N SER A 159 -2.00 -4.63 -8.63
CA SER A 159 -1.09 -3.49 -8.54
C SER A 159 -0.06 -3.68 -7.43
N GLY A 160 1.15 -3.13 -7.59
CA GLY A 160 2.24 -3.22 -6.61
C GLY A 160 3.03 -4.55 -6.65
N MET A 161 2.83 -5.41 -7.67
CA MET A 161 3.57 -6.67 -7.82
C MET A 161 4.87 -6.54 -8.63
N LEU A 162 5.21 -5.35 -9.13
CA LEU A 162 6.45 -5.12 -9.87
C LEU A 162 7.67 -5.16 -8.93
N LYS A 163 8.84 -5.54 -9.47
CA LYS A 163 10.10 -5.62 -8.71
C LYS A 163 10.49 -4.28 -8.10
N SER A 164 10.49 -3.20 -8.91
CA SER A 164 10.73 -1.84 -8.48
C SER A 164 9.40 -1.09 -8.43
N HIS A 165 9.07 -0.55 -7.27
CA HIS A 165 7.88 0.25 -7.00
C HIS A 165 8.11 1.04 -5.70
N TYR A 166 7.40 2.14 -5.49
CA TYR A 166 7.51 2.99 -4.30
C TYR A 166 8.89 3.66 -4.13
N ALA A 167 9.68 3.70 -5.21
CA ALA A 167 11.06 4.16 -5.16
C ALA A 167 11.12 5.70 -5.06
N PRO A 168 11.85 6.26 -4.07
CA PRO A 168 12.25 7.65 -4.05
C PRO A 168 13.16 7.98 -5.24
N THR A 169 13.44 9.25 -5.44
CA THR A 169 14.43 9.73 -6.42
C THR A 169 15.84 9.53 -5.88
N THR A 170 16.01 9.78 -4.60
CA THR A 170 17.25 9.57 -3.86
C THR A 170 17.55 8.07 -3.71
N PRO A 171 18.80 7.62 -3.86
CA PRO A 171 19.21 6.24 -3.59
C PRO A 171 18.73 5.75 -2.23
N PHE A 172 18.12 4.56 -2.19
CA PHE A 172 17.47 4.01 -1.01
C PHE A 172 18.08 2.65 -0.68
N ILE A 173 18.72 2.53 0.48
CA ILE A 173 19.52 1.35 0.85
C ILE A 173 19.01 0.75 2.17
N ILE A 174 18.82 -0.58 2.15
CA ILE A 174 18.42 -1.35 3.34
C ILE A 174 19.64 -2.03 3.93
N GLY A 175 19.85 -1.89 5.24
CA GLY A 175 20.88 -2.61 5.97
C GLY A 175 20.99 -2.16 7.42
N ASP A 176 22.11 -2.47 8.04
CA ASP A 176 22.46 -1.93 9.35
C ASP A 176 22.86 -0.45 9.20
N ILE A 177 22.00 0.45 9.68
CA ILE A 177 22.16 1.89 9.48
C ILE A 177 23.48 2.39 10.07
N ALA A 178 23.86 1.89 11.25
CA ALA A 178 25.07 2.32 11.94
C ALA A 178 26.37 1.91 11.20
N SER A 179 26.33 0.79 10.48
CA SER A 179 27.43 0.35 9.61
C SER A 179 27.44 1.13 8.30
N LEU A 180 26.30 1.23 7.63
CA LEU A 180 26.17 1.91 6.33
C LEU A 180 26.50 3.40 6.39
N SER A 181 26.13 4.08 7.49
CA SER A 181 26.38 5.52 7.66
C SER A 181 27.86 5.90 7.63
N LYS A 182 28.76 4.96 7.89
CA LYS A 182 30.22 5.19 7.85
C LYS A 182 30.77 5.42 6.44
N ASP A 183 30.02 5.01 5.42
CA ASP A 183 30.43 5.10 4.03
C ASP A 183 30.04 6.46 3.39
N TYR A 184 29.33 7.33 4.12
CA TYR A 184 28.79 8.59 3.63
C TYR A 184 29.09 9.76 4.57
N ASP A 185 29.02 10.98 4.04
CA ASP A 185 29.03 12.19 4.88
C ASP A 185 27.76 12.25 5.73
N ALA A 186 27.89 12.38 7.04
CA ALA A 186 26.77 12.44 7.98
C ALA A 186 25.74 13.56 7.66
N GLN A 187 26.18 14.65 7.00
CA GLN A 187 25.32 15.74 6.55
C GLN A 187 24.55 15.41 5.26
N LYS A 188 24.90 14.33 4.56
CA LYS A 188 24.33 13.91 3.29
C LYS A 188 23.56 12.58 3.39
N ILE A 189 23.26 12.15 4.61
CA ILE A 189 22.48 10.94 4.89
C ILE A 189 21.08 11.34 5.32
N GLY A 190 20.04 10.75 4.70
CA GLY A 190 18.70 10.65 5.23
C GLY A 190 18.51 9.31 5.94
N VAL A 191 17.81 9.26 7.06
CA VAL A 191 17.54 8.02 7.80
C VAL A 191 16.06 7.81 7.99
N LEU A 192 15.57 6.64 7.56
CA LEU A 192 14.23 6.14 7.86
C LEU A 192 14.37 4.99 8.87
N ALA A 193 14.29 5.31 10.15
CA ALA A 193 14.48 4.36 11.24
C ALA A 193 13.14 3.76 11.73
N PHE A 194 13.16 2.55 12.28
CA PHE A 194 11.96 1.95 12.86
C PHE A 194 11.56 2.67 14.16
N ASN A 195 12.41 2.67 15.19
CA ASN A 195 12.00 3.09 16.53
C ASN A 195 13.00 4.00 17.27
N ALA A 196 14.20 4.22 16.75
CA ALA A 196 15.21 5.02 17.41
C ALA A 196 15.97 5.93 16.44
N LEU A 197 16.34 7.12 16.89
CA LEU A 197 17.23 8.04 16.18
C LEU A 197 18.67 7.48 16.16
N GLN A 198 19.42 7.83 15.12
CA GLN A 198 20.84 7.55 14.98
C GLN A 198 21.65 8.74 15.50
N GLU A 199 22.60 8.48 16.41
CA GLU A 199 23.34 9.55 17.14
C GLU A 199 24.17 10.47 16.22
N ASN A 200 24.67 9.95 15.10
CA ASN A 200 25.58 10.67 14.20
C ASN A 200 24.90 11.34 12.99
N VAL A 201 23.58 11.40 12.95
CA VAL A 201 22.82 12.01 11.87
C VAL A 201 21.95 13.13 12.45
N ALA A 202 21.87 14.27 11.77
CA ALA A 202 21.06 15.40 12.22
C ALA A 202 19.58 15.01 12.35
N GLU A 203 18.89 15.51 13.39
CA GLU A 203 17.51 15.11 13.68
C GLU A 203 16.55 15.43 12.51
N GLU A 204 16.76 16.57 11.83
CA GLU A 204 16.01 16.97 10.65
C GLU A 204 16.23 16.05 9.41
N HIS A 205 17.30 15.26 9.40
CA HIS A 205 17.58 14.27 8.37
C HIS A 205 17.05 12.86 8.73
N GLN A 206 16.27 12.74 9.79
CA GLN A 206 15.77 11.45 10.27
C GLN A 206 14.26 11.43 10.42
N VAL A 207 13.67 10.30 10.13
CA VAL A 207 12.27 9.98 10.44
C VAL A 207 12.24 8.68 11.23
N VAL A 208 11.70 8.72 12.45
CA VAL A 208 11.39 7.52 13.25
C VAL A 208 9.93 7.16 12.99
N LEU A 209 9.72 5.96 12.45
CA LEU A 209 8.39 5.48 12.05
C LEU A 209 7.45 5.24 13.24
N SER A 210 7.99 4.69 14.35
CA SER A 210 7.25 4.50 15.59
C SER A 210 8.21 4.44 16.78
N LYS A 211 8.21 5.44 17.65
CA LYS A 211 9.04 5.44 18.86
C LYS A 211 8.66 4.34 19.85
N SER A 212 7.42 3.87 19.82
CA SER A 212 6.93 2.77 20.64
C SER A 212 7.22 1.37 20.06
N GLY A 213 7.67 1.29 18.79
CA GLY A 213 7.81 0.04 18.06
C GLY A 213 6.47 -0.53 17.53
N ASP A 214 5.40 0.30 17.49
CA ASP A 214 4.09 -0.11 16.96
C ASP A 214 4.12 -0.18 15.43
N LEU A 215 3.79 -1.35 14.88
CA LEU A 215 3.84 -1.60 13.43
C LEU A 215 2.71 -0.90 12.67
N ALA A 216 1.57 -0.60 13.31
CA ALA A 216 0.49 0.15 12.67
C ALA A 216 0.85 1.64 12.55
N GLU A 217 1.45 2.21 13.59
CA GLU A 217 2.05 3.55 13.56
C GLU A 217 3.16 3.65 12.50
N ALA A 218 4.06 2.65 12.45
CA ALA A 218 5.11 2.59 11.45
C ALA A 218 4.56 2.53 10.02
N ALA A 219 3.52 1.74 9.78
CA ALA A 219 2.85 1.67 8.47
C ALA A 219 2.23 3.02 8.08
N GLN A 220 1.61 3.72 9.03
CA GLN A 220 1.00 5.03 8.80
C GLN A 220 2.04 6.08 8.39
N HIS A 221 3.22 6.05 8.98
CA HIS A 221 4.28 7.04 8.75
C HIS A 221 5.21 6.70 7.58
N LEU A 222 5.20 5.45 7.07
CA LEU A 222 6.15 4.96 6.08
C LEU A 222 6.31 5.87 4.87
N PHE A 223 5.24 6.05 4.10
CA PHE A 223 5.32 6.82 2.84
C PHE A 223 5.48 8.33 3.06
N ALA A 224 4.91 8.88 4.14
CA ALA A 224 5.14 10.27 4.51
C ALA A 224 6.61 10.52 4.85
N GLY A 225 7.23 9.63 5.64
CA GLY A 225 8.64 9.70 5.99
C GLY A 225 9.57 9.55 4.77
N MET A 226 9.29 8.56 3.91
CA MET A 226 10.05 8.40 2.66
C MET A 226 9.97 9.64 1.76
N ARG A 227 8.78 10.26 1.63
CA ARG A 227 8.59 11.48 0.85
C ARG A 227 9.35 12.66 1.44
N TYR A 228 9.26 12.83 2.76
CA TYR A 228 10.00 13.89 3.45
C TYR A 228 11.50 13.78 3.19
N LEU A 229 12.10 12.61 3.40
CA LEU A 229 13.51 12.40 3.18
C LEU A 229 13.93 12.59 1.73
N ASP A 230 13.07 12.25 0.76
CA ASP A 230 13.32 12.44 -0.68
C ASP A 230 13.28 13.93 -1.12
N THR A 231 12.81 14.84 -0.24
CA THR A 231 12.86 16.30 -0.47
C THR A 231 14.13 16.97 0.05
N LEU A 232 14.90 16.27 0.87
CA LEU A 232 16.12 16.81 1.47
C LEU A 232 17.31 16.75 0.50
N ASP A 233 18.30 17.60 0.72
CA ASP A 233 19.57 17.58 -0.02
C ASP A 233 20.50 16.49 0.54
N VAL A 234 20.10 15.22 0.38
CA VAL A 234 20.85 14.04 0.81
C VAL A 234 21.26 13.16 -0.38
N GLU A 235 22.37 12.47 -0.26
CA GLU A 235 22.90 11.58 -1.30
C GLU A 235 22.32 10.18 -1.23
N VAL A 236 21.84 9.77 -0.03
CA VAL A 236 21.32 8.45 0.24
C VAL A 236 20.29 8.49 1.37
N ILE A 237 19.27 7.64 1.26
CA ILE A 237 18.36 7.33 2.36
C ILE A 237 18.66 5.92 2.85
N LEU A 238 19.05 5.81 4.11
CA LEU A 238 19.32 4.54 4.79
C LEU A 238 18.11 4.08 5.59
N THR A 239 17.83 2.79 5.58
CA THR A 239 16.76 2.19 6.36
C THR A 239 17.09 0.76 6.78
N GLU A 240 16.35 0.25 7.73
CA GLU A 240 16.42 -1.12 8.22
C GLU A 240 15.11 -1.87 7.96
N LEU A 241 15.13 -3.20 8.01
CA LEU A 241 13.92 -4.00 7.98
C LEU A 241 13.28 -4.06 9.37
N LEU A 242 11.95 -3.99 9.40
CA LEU A 242 11.15 -4.14 10.59
C LEU A 242 10.92 -5.63 10.92
N PRO A 243 10.40 -5.97 12.13
CA PRO A 243 9.98 -7.34 12.44
C PRO A 243 9.09 -7.98 11.37
N GLU A 244 9.39 -9.24 11.00
CA GLU A 244 8.68 -9.99 9.93
C GLU A 244 7.35 -10.60 10.44
N GLU A 245 6.54 -9.78 11.13
CA GLU A 245 5.24 -10.14 11.68
C GLU A 245 4.21 -9.03 11.41
N GLY A 246 2.94 -9.35 11.45
CA GLY A 246 1.85 -8.39 11.29
C GLY A 246 2.04 -7.48 10.07
N LEU A 247 1.90 -6.17 10.29
CA LEU A 247 2.11 -5.15 9.26
C LEU A 247 3.59 -4.95 8.88
N GLY A 248 4.55 -5.39 9.71
CA GLY A 248 5.98 -5.32 9.41
C GLY A 248 6.33 -6.04 8.11
N ARG A 249 5.70 -7.16 7.81
CA ARG A 249 5.86 -7.88 6.54
C ARG A 249 5.42 -7.04 5.32
N ALA A 250 4.34 -6.29 5.46
CA ALA A 250 3.85 -5.39 4.41
C ALA A 250 4.78 -4.18 4.23
N ILE A 251 5.28 -3.61 5.33
CA ILE A 251 6.26 -2.52 5.31
C ILE A 251 7.54 -2.99 4.62
N ASN A 252 8.09 -4.14 5.03
CA ASN A 252 9.31 -4.71 4.46
C ASN A 252 9.21 -4.99 2.96
N ASP A 253 8.04 -5.42 2.47
CA ASP A 253 7.79 -5.56 1.04
C ASP A 253 7.94 -4.21 0.30
N ARG A 254 7.42 -3.10 0.87
CA ARG A 254 7.57 -1.75 0.30
C ARG A 254 9.02 -1.28 0.33
N LEU A 255 9.70 -1.45 1.44
CA LEU A 255 11.12 -1.08 1.57
C LEU A 255 11.99 -1.82 0.54
N ARG A 256 11.82 -3.14 0.41
CA ARG A 256 12.57 -3.94 -0.58
C ARG A 256 12.31 -3.50 -2.03
N ARG A 257 11.07 -3.14 -2.36
CA ARG A 257 10.71 -2.63 -3.71
C ARG A 257 11.25 -1.24 -3.96
N ALA A 258 11.29 -0.38 -2.92
CA ALA A 258 11.88 0.95 -2.99
C ALA A 258 13.39 0.90 -3.19
N ALA A 259 14.08 -0.03 -2.52
CA ALA A 259 15.53 -0.22 -2.64
C ALA A 259 15.97 -0.87 -3.96
N THR A 260 15.03 -1.39 -4.77
CA THR A 260 15.37 -2.02 -6.04
C THR A 260 15.66 -0.95 -7.08
N THR A 261 16.92 -0.87 -7.54
CA THR A 261 17.38 0.08 -8.57
C THR A 261 16.53 -0.07 -9.84
N LYS A 262 16.00 1.04 -10.35
CA LYS A 262 15.38 1.07 -11.69
C LYS A 262 16.49 0.75 -12.71
N LYS A 263 16.37 -0.37 -13.41
CA LYS A 263 17.20 -0.67 -14.59
C LYS A 263 16.70 0.11 -15.80
#